data_5116ae87dee73949daf7114bcc75656a
#
_entry.id   5116ae87dee73949daf7114bcc75656a
#
_cell.length_a   1.000
_cell.length_b   1.000
_cell.length_c   1.000
_cell.angle_alpha   90.00
_cell.angle_beta   90.00
_cell.angle_gamma   90.00
#
_symmetry.space_group_name_H-M   'P 1'
#
loop_
_entity.id
_entity.type
_entity.pdbx_description
1 polymer ?
#
loop_
_entity_poly.entity_id
_entity_poly.type
_entity_poly.pdbx_seq_one_letter_code
_entity_poly.pdbx_strand_id
1 'polypeptide(L)'
;FRQSCDRQEQAAVMENIEERLRRLEAADCKVCGFTVDNAGPGFQDRFIALLPEAKNLEVLALTRLLPLNEIEDEWRRGQAENYRREKKIADSPERAAYFYARTLPRLLNILPALPELRELCLFNINLSEEQRAALPEGLKLLT
;
A
#
# COMPACT_ATOMS: atom_id res chain seq x y z
N PHE A 1 2.25 11.30 -1.77
CA PHE A 1 1.52 10.64 -0.79
C PHE A 1 1.46 11.44 0.48
N ARG A 2 0.35 11.68 0.92
CA ARG A 2 0.23 12.81 1.77
C ARG A 2 0.65 12.59 3.15
N GLN A 3 1.57 13.36 3.56
CA GLN A 3 2.21 13.26 4.80
C GLN A 3 1.31 13.37 5.97
N SER A 4 0.40 14.34 5.97
CA SER A 4 -0.48 14.52 7.10
C SER A 4 -1.43 13.34 7.25
N CYS A 5 -1.95 12.86 6.14
CA CYS A 5 -2.82 11.70 6.16
C CYS A 5 -2.05 10.50 6.67
N ASP A 6 -0.84 10.32 6.18
CA ASP A 6 -0.04 9.19 6.56
C ASP A 6 0.32 9.12 8.01
N ARG A 7 0.82 10.20 8.56
CA ARG A 7 1.29 10.17 9.93
C ARG A 7 0.22 9.86 10.93
N GLN A 8 -0.92 10.48 10.77
CA GLN A 8 -2.02 10.23 11.67
C GLN A 8 -2.60 8.87 11.47
N GLU A 9 -2.68 8.47 10.23
CA GLU A 9 -3.32 7.20 9.90
C GLU A 9 -2.46 6.01 10.22
N GLN A 10 -1.16 6.15 10.19
CA GLN A 10 -0.29 5.04 10.57
C GLN A 10 -0.51 4.64 12.01
N ALA A 11 -0.69 5.60 12.89
CA ALA A 11 -0.98 5.30 14.28
C ALA A 11 -2.34 4.64 14.41
N ALA A 12 -3.32 5.16 13.69
CA ALA A 12 -4.67 4.62 13.75
C ALA A 12 -4.77 3.21 13.21
N VAL A 13 -4.01 2.91 12.17
CA VAL A 13 -4.03 1.59 11.56
C VAL A 13 -3.62 0.50 12.54
N MET A 14 -2.63 0.80 13.35
CA MET A 14 -2.14 -0.19 14.29
C MET A 14 -3.14 -0.46 15.41
N GLU A 15 -4.05 0.46 15.62
CA GLU A 15 -5.02 0.36 16.70
C GLU A 15 -6.43 -0.01 16.28
N ASN A 16 -6.85 0.55 15.14
CA ASN A 16 -8.22 0.34 14.70
C ASN A 16 -8.33 0.38 13.18
N ILE A 17 -8.12 -0.76 12.59
CA ILE A 17 -8.14 -0.91 11.14
C ILE A 17 -9.50 -0.56 10.55
N GLU A 18 -10.55 -0.98 11.21
CA GLU A 18 -11.89 -0.75 10.69
C GLU A 18 -12.25 0.73 10.67
N GLU A 19 -11.86 1.43 11.70
CA GLU A 19 -12.12 2.84 11.78
C GLU A 19 -11.37 3.57 10.66
N ARG A 20 -10.13 3.21 10.43
CA ARG A 20 -9.36 3.81 9.37
C ARG A 20 -10.01 3.58 8.00
N LEU A 21 -10.46 2.36 7.76
CA LEU A 21 -11.05 2.02 6.48
C LEU A 21 -12.42 2.68 6.31
N ARG A 22 -13.18 2.84 7.40
CA ARG A 22 -14.42 3.59 7.34
C ARG A 22 -14.16 5.06 7.04
N ARG A 23 -13.08 5.60 7.55
CA ARG A 23 -12.70 6.97 7.23
C ARG A 23 -12.33 7.12 5.76
N LEU A 24 -11.70 6.12 5.20
CA LEU A 24 -11.39 6.09 3.79
C LEU A 24 -12.67 6.07 2.95
N GLU A 25 -13.64 5.30 3.40
CA GLU A 25 -14.92 5.17 2.73
C GLU A 25 -15.78 6.42 2.87
N ALA A 26 -15.89 6.92 4.08
CA ALA A 26 -16.79 8.02 4.41
C ALA A 26 -16.21 9.39 4.15
N ALA A 27 -14.91 9.53 4.29
CA ALA A 27 -14.26 10.81 4.13
C ALA A 27 -13.91 11.04 2.68
N ASP A 28 -13.68 12.28 2.34
CA ASP A 28 -13.18 12.64 1.04
C ASP A 28 -11.70 12.34 0.93
N CYS A 29 -11.30 11.17 1.37
CA CYS A 29 -9.91 10.78 1.31
C CYS A 29 -9.59 10.38 -0.12
N LYS A 30 -8.76 11.18 -0.77
CA LYS A 30 -8.44 10.97 -2.17
C LYS A 30 -7.15 10.17 -2.36
N VAL A 31 -6.35 10.07 -1.32
CA VAL A 31 -5.09 9.34 -1.38
C VAL A 31 -5.04 8.36 -0.22
N CYS A 32 -4.73 7.11 -0.51
CA CYS A 32 -4.63 6.09 0.52
C CYS A 32 -3.62 5.02 0.14
N GLY A 33 -3.23 4.22 1.11
CA GLY A 33 -2.34 3.11 0.88
C GLY A 33 -1.73 2.58 2.16
N PHE A 34 -0.78 1.68 2.03
CA PHE A 34 -0.12 1.13 3.20
C PHE A 34 1.24 0.54 2.80
N THR A 35 2.05 0.31 3.82
CA THR A 35 3.33 -0.38 3.65
C THR A 35 3.07 -1.87 3.88
N VAL A 36 3.35 -2.67 2.88
CA VAL A 36 3.04 -4.10 2.91
C VAL A 36 3.68 -4.80 4.10
N ASP A 37 4.91 -4.42 4.44
CA ASP A 37 5.64 -5.04 5.54
C ASP A 37 5.02 -4.76 6.90
N ASN A 38 4.14 -3.77 6.99
CA ASN A 38 3.43 -3.45 8.22
C ASN A 38 2.02 -4.03 8.26
N ALA A 39 1.60 -4.66 7.19
CA ALA A 39 0.22 -5.09 7.03
C ALA A 39 0.13 -6.60 7.06
N GLY A 40 -0.36 -7.15 8.17
CA GLY A 40 -0.58 -8.59 8.27
C GLY A 40 -1.72 -9.04 7.36
N PRO A 41 -1.91 -10.35 7.21
CA PRO A 41 -2.98 -10.87 6.36
C PRO A 41 -4.37 -10.35 6.73
N GLY A 42 -4.64 -10.21 8.02
CA GLY A 42 -5.92 -9.68 8.46
C GLY A 42 -6.17 -8.27 7.97
N PHE A 43 -5.18 -7.41 8.09
CA PHE A 43 -5.30 -6.04 7.60
C PHE A 43 -5.46 -6.02 6.10
N GLN A 44 -4.66 -6.80 5.39
CA GLN A 44 -4.73 -6.82 3.93
C GLN A 44 -6.10 -7.26 3.45
N ASP A 45 -6.66 -8.30 4.07
CA ASP A 45 -7.97 -8.79 3.69
C ASP A 45 -9.06 -7.76 3.94
N ARG A 46 -8.99 -7.07 5.09
CA ARG A 46 -9.97 -6.05 5.42
C ARG A 46 -9.86 -4.86 4.47
N PHE A 47 -8.65 -4.48 4.14
CA PHE A 47 -8.42 -3.39 3.21
C PHE A 47 -9.08 -3.71 1.86
N ILE A 48 -8.84 -4.91 1.36
CA ILE A 48 -9.39 -5.35 0.08
C ILE A 48 -10.92 -5.42 0.15
N ALA A 49 -11.47 -5.88 1.27
CA ALA A 49 -12.92 -5.99 1.42
C ALA A 49 -13.61 -4.62 1.37
N LEU A 50 -12.95 -3.60 1.91
CA LEU A 50 -13.55 -2.27 2.00
C LEU A 50 -13.14 -1.33 0.87
N LEU A 51 -12.12 -1.66 0.12
CA LEU A 51 -11.63 -0.82 -0.95
C LEU A 51 -12.69 -0.46 -2.00
N PRO A 52 -13.56 -1.38 -2.42
CA PRO A 52 -14.57 -1.05 -3.42
C PRO A 52 -15.52 0.08 -2.99
N GLU A 53 -15.60 0.35 -1.69
CA GLU A 53 -16.44 1.41 -1.17
C GLU A 53 -15.77 2.79 -1.24
N ALA A 54 -14.50 2.83 -1.55
CA ALA A 54 -13.73 4.08 -1.57
C ALA A 54 -13.93 4.81 -2.89
N LYS A 55 -15.12 5.33 -3.10
CA LYS A 55 -15.52 5.90 -4.39
C LYS A 55 -14.83 7.21 -4.74
N ASN A 56 -14.27 7.90 -3.76
CA ASN A 56 -13.59 9.16 -4.00
C ASN A 56 -12.07 9.02 -4.13
N LEU A 57 -11.58 7.81 -4.06
CA LEU A 57 -10.14 7.56 -4.08
C LEU A 57 -9.56 7.87 -5.46
N GLU A 58 -8.56 8.72 -5.49
CA GLU A 58 -7.88 9.12 -6.72
C GLU A 58 -6.49 8.50 -6.85
N VAL A 59 -5.82 8.31 -5.73
CA VAL A 59 -4.45 7.77 -5.72
C VAL A 59 -4.35 6.65 -4.70
N LEU A 60 -3.89 5.51 -5.15
CA LEU A 60 -3.61 4.38 -4.27
C LEU A 60 -2.10 4.13 -4.30
N ALA A 61 -1.47 4.17 -3.14
CA ALA A 61 -0.03 4.02 -3.03
C ALA A 61 0.34 2.89 -2.10
N LEU A 62 1.08 1.93 -2.60
CA LEU A 62 1.54 0.79 -1.84
C LEU A 62 3.06 0.73 -1.90
N THR A 63 3.65 0.36 -0.80
CA THR A 63 5.11 0.36 -0.67
C THR A 63 5.58 -0.91 0.00
N ARG A 64 6.70 -1.44 -0.47
CA ARG A 64 7.45 -2.46 0.24
C ARG A 64 8.76 -1.87 0.69
N LEU A 65 9.25 -2.34 1.83
CA LEU A 65 10.58 -1.96 2.27
C LEU A 65 11.60 -2.83 1.55
N LEU A 66 12.64 -2.21 1.01
CA LEU A 66 13.72 -2.99 0.42
C LEU A 66 14.47 -3.70 1.54
N PRO A 67 14.85 -4.96 1.35
CA PRO A 67 15.74 -5.63 2.30
C PRO A 67 17.02 -4.84 2.43
N LEU A 68 17.53 -4.72 3.65
CA LEU A 68 18.72 -3.90 3.90
C LEU A 68 19.91 -4.34 3.06
N ASN A 69 20.07 -5.64 2.84
CA ASN A 69 21.17 -6.14 2.06
C ASN A 69 21.09 -5.83 0.56
N GLU A 70 19.93 -5.34 0.11
CA GLU A 70 19.77 -4.94 -1.28
C GLU A 70 20.02 -3.44 -1.48
N ILE A 71 20.25 -2.71 -0.41
CA ILE A 71 20.57 -1.30 -0.49
C ILE A 71 22.08 -1.17 -0.58
N GLU A 72 22.59 -0.84 -1.75
CA GLU A 72 24.02 -0.79 -2.00
C GLU A 72 24.74 0.38 -1.35
N ASP A 73 24.09 1.53 -1.33
CA ASP A 73 24.65 2.74 -0.75
C ASP A 73 24.68 2.63 0.77
N GLU A 74 25.87 2.68 1.35
CA GLU A 74 26.06 2.56 2.79
C GLU A 74 25.30 3.61 3.58
N TRP A 75 25.30 4.83 3.09
CA TRP A 75 24.60 5.91 3.78
C TRP A 75 23.10 5.67 3.80
N ARG A 76 22.55 5.28 2.64
CA ARG A 76 21.13 4.98 2.53
C ARG A 76 20.74 3.79 3.38
N ARG A 77 21.63 2.80 3.44
CA ARG A 77 21.36 1.62 4.26
C ARG A 77 21.29 2.00 5.73
N GLY A 78 22.22 2.86 6.17
CA GLY A 78 22.21 3.34 7.54
C GLY A 78 20.93 4.14 7.86
N GLN A 79 20.48 4.97 6.92
CA GLN A 79 19.25 5.71 7.09
C GLN A 79 18.04 4.77 7.19
N ALA A 80 17.99 3.76 6.35
CA ALA A 80 16.92 2.78 6.35
C ALA A 80 16.90 1.99 7.65
N GLU A 81 18.07 1.62 8.14
CA GLU A 81 18.20 0.90 9.40
C GLU A 81 17.67 1.72 10.56
N ASN A 82 18.06 2.98 10.62
CA ASN A 82 17.61 3.88 11.68
C ASN A 82 16.10 4.09 11.62
N TYR A 83 15.58 4.28 10.43
CA TYR A 83 14.15 4.48 10.23
C TYR A 83 13.37 3.28 10.76
N ARG A 84 13.81 2.08 10.41
CA ARG A 84 13.13 0.85 10.82
C ARG A 84 13.22 0.64 12.32
N ARG A 85 14.36 0.99 12.91
CA ARG A 85 14.54 0.87 14.34
C ARG A 85 13.62 1.83 15.09
N GLU A 86 13.55 3.07 14.63
CA GLU A 86 12.69 4.07 15.25
C GLU A 86 11.22 3.73 15.14
N LYS A 87 10.81 3.23 13.98
CA LYS A 87 9.41 2.88 13.73
C LYS A 87 9.05 1.48 14.16
N LYS A 88 10.04 0.70 14.59
CA LYS A 88 9.86 -0.69 14.98
C LYS A 88 9.26 -1.52 13.86
N ILE A 89 9.74 -1.27 12.65
CA ILE A 89 9.31 -1.97 11.45
C ILE A 89 10.38 -2.94 11.04
N ALA A 90 9.98 -4.12 10.62
CA ALA A 90 10.92 -5.11 10.11
C ALA A 90 10.45 -5.63 8.78
N ASP A 91 11.38 -6.08 7.96
CA ASP A 91 11.03 -6.77 6.72
C ASP A 91 10.21 -7.99 7.09
N SER A 92 9.19 -8.26 6.34
CA SER A 92 8.37 -9.43 6.58
C SER A 92 8.13 -10.20 5.30
N PRO A 93 8.96 -11.22 5.05
CA PRO A 93 8.77 -12.06 3.87
C PRO A 93 7.38 -12.71 3.81
N GLU A 94 6.83 -13.06 4.97
CA GLU A 94 5.51 -13.68 5.03
C GLU A 94 4.41 -12.72 4.59
N ARG A 95 4.50 -11.48 5.03
CA ARG A 95 3.50 -10.48 4.65
C ARG A 95 3.61 -10.13 3.18
N ALA A 96 4.83 -10.06 2.68
CA ALA A 96 5.06 -9.81 1.27
C ALA A 96 4.55 -10.98 0.41
N ALA A 97 4.81 -12.20 0.85
CA ALA A 97 4.34 -13.38 0.12
C ALA A 97 2.81 -13.42 0.08
N TYR A 98 2.19 -13.10 1.19
CA TYR A 98 0.73 -13.05 1.25
C TYR A 98 0.20 -11.96 0.30
N PHE A 99 0.85 -10.81 0.30
CA PHE A 99 0.46 -9.71 -0.57
C PHE A 99 0.50 -10.13 -2.04
N TYR A 100 1.61 -10.69 -2.47
CA TYR A 100 1.77 -11.08 -3.88
C TYR A 100 0.83 -12.21 -4.28
N ALA A 101 0.60 -13.15 -3.38
CA ALA A 101 -0.20 -14.33 -3.70
C ALA A 101 -1.70 -14.08 -3.63
N ARG A 102 -2.12 -13.22 -2.72
CA ARG A 102 -3.55 -13.07 -2.43
C ARG A 102 -4.06 -11.65 -2.62
N THR A 103 -3.36 -10.69 -2.04
CA THR A 103 -3.86 -9.32 -1.98
C THR A 103 -3.74 -8.61 -3.33
N LEU A 104 -2.59 -8.70 -3.96
CA LEU A 104 -2.34 -8.00 -5.21
C LEU A 104 -3.30 -8.42 -6.33
N PRO A 105 -3.54 -9.72 -6.56
CA PRO A 105 -4.49 -10.11 -7.60
C PRO A 105 -5.89 -9.59 -7.34
N ARG A 106 -6.34 -9.61 -6.08
CA ARG A 106 -7.65 -9.09 -5.73
C ARG A 106 -7.73 -7.59 -5.94
N LEU A 107 -6.67 -6.90 -5.54
CA LEU A 107 -6.59 -5.45 -5.69
C LEU A 107 -6.71 -5.07 -7.15
N LEU A 108 -5.98 -5.74 -8.02
CA LEU A 108 -6.02 -5.44 -9.45
C LEU A 108 -7.42 -5.65 -10.03
N ASN A 109 -8.16 -6.61 -9.51
CA ASN A 109 -9.54 -6.84 -9.94
C ASN A 109 -10.50 -5.75 -9.48
N ILE A 110 -10.17 -5.06 -8.40
CA ILE A 110 -11.02 -4.00 -7.87
C ILE A 110 -10.81 -2.67 -8.59
N LEU A 111 -9.62 -2.43 -9.11
CA LEU A 111 -9.28 -1.14 -9.70
C LEU A 111 -10.30 -0.61 -10.70
N PRO A 112 -10.83 -1.42 -11.62
CA PRO A 112 -11.81 -0.90 -12.57
C PRO A 112 -13.10 -0.41 -11.93
N ALA A 113 -13.37 -0.85 -10.69
CA ALA A 113 -14.60 -0.45 -10.00
C ALA A 113 -14.45 0.87 -9.24
N LEU A 114 -13.27 1.46 -9.23
CA LEU A 114 -13.02 2.71 -8.54
C LEU A 114 -13.09 3.86 -9.55
N PRO A 115 -14.19 4.61 -9.55
CA PRO A 115 -14.45 5.54 -10.64
C PRO A 115 -13.52 6.74 -10.69
N GLU A 116 -12.97 7.15 -9.55
CA GLU A 116 -12.12 8.34 -9.51
C GLU A 116 -10.63 8.01 -9.48
N LEU A 117 -10.28 6.73 -9.47
CA LEU A 117 -8.88 6.35 -9.36
C LEU A 117 -8.13 6.66 -10.65
N ARG A 118 -7.06 7.43 -10.54
CA ARG A 118 -6.26 7.84 -11.69
C ARG A 118 -4.77 7.53 -11.55
N GLU A 119 -4.30 7.25 -10.34
CA GLU A 119 -2.90 6.90 -10.13
C GLU A 119 -2.74 5.72 -9.21
N LEU A 120 -1.87 4.82 -9.60
CA LEU A 120 -1.47 3.68 -8.78
C LEU A 120 0.03 3.78 -8.59
N CYS A 121 0.47 3.97 -7.35
CA CYS A 121 1.88 4.06 -7.02
C CYS A 121 2.32 2.77 -6.35
N LEU A 122 3.30 2.11 -6.94
CA LEU A 122 3.81 0.85 -6.42
C LEU A 122 5.32 0.98 -6.22
N PHE A 123 5.74 1.19 -4.98
CA PHE A 123 7.16 1.34 -4.67
C PHE A 123 7.74 0.02 -4.18
N ASN A 124 8.75 -0.46 -4.90
CA ASN A 124 9.39 -1.75 -4.60
C ASN A 124 8.43 -2.93 -4.71
N ILE A 125 7.40 -2.78 -5.52
CA ILE A 125 6.44 -3.84 -5.82
C ILE A 125 6.44 -4.02 -7.33
N ASN A 126 6.70 -5.25 -7.76
CA ASN A 126 6.80 -5.55 -9.18
C ASN A 126 5.55 -6.22 -9.70
N LEU A 127 5.07 -5.74 -10.83
CA LEU A 127 3.97 -6.38 -11.54
C LEU A 127 4.53 -7.21 -12.67
N SER A 128 3.87 -8.33 -12.96
CA SER A 128 4.20 -9.09 -14.15
C SER A 128 3.72 -8.32 -15.37
N GLU A 129 4.18 -8.72 -16.54
CA GLU A 129 3.73 -8.09 -17.78
C GLU A 129 2.24 -8.26 -17.98
N GLU A 130 1.70 -9.41 -17.61
CA GLU A 130 0.27 -9.66 -17.67
C GLU A 130 -0.51 -8.72 -16.76
N GLN A 131 0.00 -8.53 -15.56
CA GLN A 131 -0.66 -7.64 -14.61
C GLN A 131 -0.64 -6.21 -15.10
N ARG A 132 0.48 -5.76 -15.66
CA ARG A 132 0.57 -4.42 -16.22
C ARG A 132 -0.41 -4.22 -17.35
N ALA A 133 -0.49 -5.20 -18.22
CA ALA A 133 -1.37 -5.13 -19.39
C ALA A 133 -2.83 -5.10 -19.00
N ALA A 134 -3.15 -5.65 -17.84
CA ALA A 134 -4.53 -5.72 -17.36
C ALA A 134 -4.98 -4.49 -16.60
N LEU A 135 -4.09 -3.51 -16.39
CA LEU A 135 -4.46 -2.29 -15.67
C LEU A 135 -5.50 -1.50 -16.46
N PRO A 136 -6.41 -0.79 -15.75
CA PRO A 136 -7.42 0.01 -16.45
C PRO A 136 -6.77 1.05 -17.34
N GLU A 137 -7.40 1.29 -18.47
CA GLU A 137 -6.96 2.31 -19.38
C GLU A 137 -7.08 3.68 -18.72
N GLY A 138 -6.08 4.51 -18.90
CA GLY A 138 -6.09 5.83 -18.29
C GLY A 138 -5.51 5.88 -16.90
N LEU A 139 -5.26 4.73 -16.28
CA LEU A 139 -4.65 4.69 -14.97
C LEU A 139 -3.14 4.88 -15.10
N LYS A 140 -2.60 5.85 -14.35
CA LYS A 140 -1.18 6.13 -14.37
C LYS A 140 -0.48 5.26 -13.34
N LEU A 141 0.51 4.48 -13.79
CA LEU A 141 1.30 3.66 -12.89
C LEU A 141 2.62 4.35 -12.59
N LEU A 142 2.88 4.55 -11.31
CA LEU A 142 4.14 5.12 -10.81
C LEU A 142 4.88 4.04 -10.04
N THR A 143 6.14 3.86 -10.35
CA THR A 143 6.96 2.83 -9.67
C THR A 143 8.26 3.38 -9.15
#